data_d3790cbe87a05b4333a6fc130e25422a
#
_entry.id   d3790cbe87a05b4333a6fc130e25422a
#
_cell.length_a   1.000
_cell.length_b   1.000
_cell.length_c   1.000
_cell.angle_alpha   90.00
_cell.angle_beta   90.00
_cell.angle_gamma   90.00
#
_symmetry.space_group_name_H-M   'P 1'
#
loop_
_entity.id
_entity.type
_entity.pdbx_description
1 polymer ?
#
loop_
_entity_poly.entity_id
_entity_poly.type
_entity_poly.pdbx_seq_one_letter_code
_entity_poly.pdbx_strand_id
1 'polypeptide(L)'
;MLKWLRRILIALVILIVLPVVVPLAYIEGTCRPSATSAASATPSVTFPAIDEAGYRRKENNTFFTFPEWYIVYSFEDFGRFLDRASESHFNYLGHIFGFWRSFCTINRAVPPTGESLADVKTMIYVIGISYSAEYAIKGLYEQTVGRVFEWIRGERLTPQDEYARAVLQDYASFLYTIPWYKYPFDDKLKGLVTITTPTPSRLRTWERDFALGLEYYLKTGYASLIQQALDANGDDEPRDILFAVATLPPEVLAKEKRIKPIRALTPQWQLVQTPRYKDLTEILQSLLDQGYALAEIAGNHEILITVIAPDATKLDVKDTTELFSLELDARPGFRRAGLKARIDRLVDINRDLKAKGVSIEHFYDY
;
A
#
# COMPACT_ATOMS: atom_id res chain seq x y z
N MET A 1 11.65 17.74 42.22
CA MET A 1 12.25 17.69 40.90
C MET A 1 12.56 16.26 40.45
N LEU A 2 13.35 15.46 41.17
CA LEU A 2 13.78 14.11 40.72
C LEU A 2 12.62 13.14 40.44
N LYS A 3 11.54 13.13 41.26
CA LYS A 3 10.35 12.29 41.04
C LYS A 3 9.58 12.68 39.76
N TRP A 4 9.57 13.94 39.39
CA TRP A 4 8.90 14.44 38.18
C TRP A 4 9.71 14.11 36.93
N LEU A 5 11.04 14.30 37.00
CA LEU A 5 11.97 13.90 35.95
C LEU A 5 11.89 12.40 35.63
N ARG A 6 11.83 11.56 36.68
CA ARG A 6 11.64 10.09 36.56
C ARG A 6 10.31 9.75 35.90
N ARG A 7 9.21 10.45 36.24
CA ARG A 7 7.90 10.23 35.58
C ARG A 7 7.91 10.61 34.12
N ILE A 8 8.55 11.73 33.77
CA ILE A 8 8.71 12.13 32.38
C ILE A 8 9.55 11.12 31.61
N LEU A 9 10.66 10.68 32.18
CA LEU A 9 11.52 9.65 31.57
C LEU A 9 10.76 8.35 31.33
N ILE A 10 10.01 7.88 32.32
CA ILE A 10 9.17 6.67 32.19
C ILE A 10 8.11 6.89 31.11
N ALA A 11 7.44 8.02 31.05
CA ALA A 11 6.45 8.33 30.04
C ALA A 11 7.07 8.36 28.63
N LEU A 12 8.26 8.94 28.48
CA LEU A 12 9.03 8.94 27.23
C LEU A 12 9.43 7.52 26.80
N VAL A 13 9.94 6.72 27.73
CA VAL A 13 10.29 5.31 27.43
C VAL A 13 9.06 4.53 27.02
N ILE A 14 7.93 4.69 27.73
CA ILE A 14 6.67 4.05 27.35
C ILE A 14 6.22 4.50 25.96
N LEU A 15 6.30 5.78 25.66
CA LEU A 15 5.91 6.35 24.35
C LEU A 15 6.74 5.80 23.20
N ILE A 16 8.02 5.47 23.43
CA ILE A 16 8.92 4.92 22.40
C ILE A 16 8.80 3.40 22.32
N VAL A 17 8.73 2.72 23.47
CA VAL A 17 8.78 1.25 23.53
C VAL A 17 7.44 0.61 23.18
N LEU A 18 6.32 1.16 23.63
CA LEU A 18 5.00 0.58 23.36
C LEU A 18 4.66 0.46 21.86
N PRO A 19 4.91 1.47 21.02
CA PRO A 19 4.64 1.36 19.57
C PRO A 19 5.46 0.26 18.89
N VAL A 20 6.56 -0.18 19.48
CA VAL A 20 7.39 -1.28 18.96
C VAL A 20 6.97 -2.62 19.55
N VAL A 21 6.88 -2.69 20.87
CA VAL A 21 6.66 -3.98 21.59
C VAL A 21 5.24 -4.50 21.39
N VAL A 22 4.22 -3.62 21.38
CA VAL A 22 2.81 -4.05 21.25
C VAL A 22 2.53 -4.71 19.91
N PRO A 23 2.89 -4.11 18.75
CA PRO A 23 2.71 -4.76 17.45
C PRO A 23 3.50 -6.07 17.32
N LEU A 24 4.75 -6.10 17.77
CA LEU A 24 5.57 -7.32 17.75
C LEU A 24 4.90 -8.43 18.59
N ALA A 25 4.49 -8.14 19.82
CA ALA A 25 3.81 -9.11 20.69
C ALA A 25 2.47 -9.56 20.08
N TYR A 26 1.73 -8.66 19.44
CA TYR A 26 0.48 -8.97 18.78
C TYR A 26 0.71 -9.91 17.60
N ILE A 27 1.62 -9.58 16.68
CA ILE A 27 1.87 -10.38 15.47
C ILE A 27 2.51 -11.73 15.82
N GLU A 28 3.60 -11.73 16.58
CA GLU A 28 4.32 -12.97 16.89
C GLU A 28 3.61 -13.85 17.95
N GLY A 29 2.78 -13.23 18.79
CA GLY A 29 2.01 -13.94 19.81
C GLY A 29 0.71 -14.55 19.27
N THR A 30 -0.08 -13.77 18.52
CA THR A 30 -1.46 -14.14 18.15
C THR A 30 -1.65 -14.42 16.66
N CYS A 31 -0.74 -14.02 15.79
CA CYS A 31 -0.89 -14.07 14.33
C CYS A 31 0.04 -15.11 13.67
N ARG A 32 0.30 -16.22 14.36
CA ARG A 32 1.19 -17.27 13.83
C ARG A 32 0.59 -17.93 12.58
N PRO A 33 1.43 -18.34 11.60
CA PRO A 33 0.99 -19.08 10.42
C PRO A 33 0.18 -20.31 10.82
N SER A 34 -0.89 -20.59 10.06
CA SER A 34 -1.68 -21.79 10.26
C SER A 34 -0.96 -22.97 9.59
N ALA A 35 -0.82 -24.09 10.30
CA ALA A 35 -0.25 -25.33 9.76
C ALA A 35 -1.07 -25.93 8.59
N THR A 36 -2.26 -25.41 8.35
CA THR A 36 -3.23 -25.92 7.37
C THR A 36 -3.19 -25.15 6.04
N SER A 37 -2.16 -24.30 5.80
CA SER A 37 -2.06 -23.63 4.52
C SER A 37 -1.92 -24.64 3.38
N ALA A 38 -2.82 -24.57 2.40
CA ALA A 38 -2.87 -25.48 1.26
C ALA A 38 -1.55 -25.47 0.49
N ALA A 39 -1.15 -26.61 -0.02
CA ALA A 39 -0.01 -26.71 -0.93
C ALA A 39 -0.17 -25.71 -2.09
N SER A 40 0.96 -25.16 -2.54
CA SER A 40 0.99 -24.28 -3.72
C SER A 40 0.31 -24.94 -4.91
N ALA A 41 -0.38 -24.15 -5.73
CA ALA A 41 -1.13 -24.66 -6.88
C ALA A 41 -0.20 -25.38 -7.86
N THR A 42 -0.60 -26.57 -8.32
CA THR A 42 0.13 -27.28 -9.37
C THR A 42 0.01 -26.51 -10.69
N PRO A 43 1.14 -26.28 -11.41
CA PRO A 43 1.11 -25.58 -12.70
C PRO A 43 0.19 -26.30 -13.70
N SER A 44 -0.62 -25.54 -14.43
CA SER A 44 -1.42 -26.07 -15.54
C SER A 44 -0.60 -26.17 -16.84
N VAL A 45 0.49 -25.43 -16.93
CA VAL A 45 1.44 -25.43 -18.06
C VAL A 45 2.85 -25.58 -17.53
N THR A 46 3.65 -26.41 -18.21
CA THR A 46 5.06 -26.60 -17.87
C THR A 46 5.92 -26.03 -18.99
N PHE A 47 6.90 -25.20 -18.64
CA PHE A 47 7.86 -24.62 -19.57
C PHE A 47 9.25 -25.23 -19.38
N PRO A 48 10.12 -25.18 -20.41
CA PRO A 48 11.57 -25.27 -20.19
C PRO A 48 12.01 -24.27 -19.12
N ALA A 49 13.10 -24.59 -18.41
CA ALA A 49 13.60 -23.69 -17.38
C ALA A 49 13.77 -22.26 -17.91
N ILE A 50 13.24 -21.29 -17.16
CA ILE A 50 13.36 -19.87 -17.46
C ILE A 50 14.52 -19.36 -16.62
N ASP A 51 15.66 -19.10 -17.27
CA ASP A 51 16.93 -18.75 -16.63
C ASP A 51 17.22 -17.24 -16.66
N GLU A 52 16.22 -16.43 -17.05
CA GLU A 52 16.38 -14.96 -17.03
C GLU A 52 16.64 -14.47 -15.61
N ALA A 53 17.67 -13.64 -15.48
CA ALA A 53 18.05 -13.04 -14.19
C ALA A 53 16.86 -12.27 -13.59
N GLY A 54 16.59 -12.54 -12.30
CA GLY A 54 15.48 -11.90 -11.58
C GLY A 54 14.09 -12.43 -11.94
N TYR A 55 13.97 -13.48 -12.76
CA TYR A 55 12.67 -14.08 -13.09
C TYR A 55 12.00 -14.67 -11.84
N ARG A 56 12.72 -15.54 -11.11
CA ARG A 56 12.13 -16.20 -9.93
C ARG A 56 12.15 -15.29 -8.72
N ARG A 57 10.97 -15.04 -8.17
CA ARG A 57 10.81 -14.33 -6.90
C ARG A 57 10.16 -15.23 -5.86
N LYS A 58 10.31 -14.88 -4.58
CA LYS A 58 9.75 -15.65 -3.47
C LYS A 58 8.22 -15.61 -3.53
N GLU A 59 7.59 -16.80 -3.51
CA GLU A 59 6.14 -16.95 -3.62
C GLU A 59 5.37 -16.09 -2.61
N ASN A 60 5.84 -16.04 -1.38
CA ASN A 60 5.14 -15.34 -0.32
C ASN A 60 5.23 -13.80 -0.41
N ASN A 61 6.11 -13.24 -1.24
CA ASN A 61 6.26 -11.78 -1.33
C ASN A 61 4.97 -11.10 -1.76
N THR A 62 4.21 -11.68 -2.70
CA THR A 62 2.92 -11.10 -3.14
C THR A 62 1.98 -10.80 -1.97
N PHE A 63 1.96 -11.66 -0.94
CA PHE A 63 1.10 -11.47 0.22
C PHE A 63 1.64 -10.40 1.18
N PHE A 64 2.96 -10.39 1.39
CA PHE A 64 3.60 -9.45 2.30
C PHE A 64 3.75 -8.03 1.72
N THR A 65 3.54 -7.84 0.44
CA THR A 65 3.44 -6.53 -0.20
C THR A 65 2.14 -5.79 0.20
N PHE A 66 1.07 -6.51 0.57
CA PHE A 66 -0.20 -5.88 0.94
C PHE A 66 -0.12 -4.88 2.11
N PRO A 67 0.60 -5.14 3.23
CA PRO A 67 0.73 -4.15 4.30
C PRO A 67 1.33 -2.82 3.85
N GLU A 68 2.26 -2.83 2.89
CA GLU A 68 2.79 -1.58 2.30
C GLU A 68 1.69 -0.84 1.54
N TRP A 69 0.95 -1.54 0.70
CA TRP A 69 -0.19 -0.99 -0.03
C TRP A 69 -1.33 -0.53 0.87
N TYR A 70 -1.48 -1.14 2.05
CA TYR A 70 -2.43 -0.63 3.03
C TYR A 70 -2.13 0.81 3.42
N ILE A 71 -0.84 1.17 3.56
CA ILE A 71 -0.42 2.55 3.84
C ILE A 71 -0.81 3.47 2.68
N VAL A 72 -0.55 3.06 1.43
CA VAL A 72 -0.94 3.81 0.23
C VAL A 72 -2.44 4.09 0.23
N TYR A 73 -3.25 3.07 0.43
CA TYR A 73 -4.71 3.20 0.50
C TYR A 73 -5.18 4.06 1.68
N SER A 74 -4.49 4.00 2.80
CA SER A 74 -4.80 4.83 3.95
C SER A 74 -4.61 6.33 3.67
N PHE A 75 -3.55 6.69 2.94
CA PHE A 75 -3.36 8.08 2.50
C PHE A 75 -4.37 8.50 1.44
N GLU A 76 -4.76 7.60 0.53
CA GLU A 76 -5.84 7.85 -0.43
C GLU A 76 -7.18 8.09 0.28
N ASP A 77 -7.54 7.23 1.23
CA ASP A 77 -8.74 7.34 2.04
C ASP A 77 -8.74 8.65 2.83
N PHE A 78 -7.60 9.05 3.38
CA PHE A 78 -7.45 10.33 4.06
C PHE A 78 -7.67 11.51 3.10
N GLY A 79 -7.04 11.50 1.91
CA GLY A 79 -7.25 12.53 0.89
C GLY A 79 -8.70 12.67 0.47
N ARG A 80 -9.40 11.55 0.23
CA ARG A 80 -10.84 11.54 -0.10
C ARG A 80 -11.72 11.97 1.07
N PHE A 81 -11.33 11.64 2.30
CA PHE A 81 -12.05 12.07 3.50
C PHE A 81 -12.08 13.59 3.63
N LEU A 82 -10.98 14.27 3.28
CA LEU A 82 -10.90 15.73 3.32
C LEU A 82 -11.83 16.46 2.33
N ASP A 83 -12.42 15.75 1.36
CA ASP A 83 -13.47 16.31 0.51
C ASP A 83 -14.79 16.51 1.25
N ARG A 84 -14.98 15.83 2.39
CA ARG A 84 -16.22 15.80 3.15
C ARG A 84 -16.13 16.34 4.57
N ALA A 85 -14.95 16.22 5.18
CA ALA A 85 -14.73 16.61 6.57
C ALA A 85 -13.28 17.07 6.79
N SER A 86 -13.02 17.66 7.94
CA SER A 86 -11.70 18.15 8.32
C SER A 86 -10.81 17.05 8.90
N GLU A 87 -9.51 17.28 8.91
CA GLU A 87 -8.49 16.38 9.47
C GLU A 87 -8.79 15.93 10.90
N SER A 88 -9.38 16.82 11.71
CA SER A 88 -9.71 16.54 13.11
C SER A 88 -10.77 15.44 13.31
N HIS A 89 -11.47 15.05 12.27
CA HIS A 89 -12.51 14.01 12.29
C HIS A 89 -12.07 12.70 11.64
N PHE A 90 -10.85 12.65 11.08
CA PHE A 90 -10.34 11.44 10.46
C PHE A 90 -10.05 10.34 11.49
N ASN A 91 -10.31 9.08 11.12
CA ASN A 91 -10.18 7.92 12.01
C ASN A 91 -8.74 7.37 12.04
N TYR A 92 -7.78 8.18 12.50
CA TYR A 92 -6.35 7.81 12.57
C TYR A 92 -6.12 6.47 13.28
N LEU A 93 -6.76 6.24 14.44
CA LEU A 93 -6.59 4.99 15.19
C LEU A 93 -7.16 3.79 14.44
N GLY A 94 -8.29 3.94 13.77
CA GLY A 94 -8.88 2.89 12.95
C GLY A 94 -7.92 2.45 11.84
N HIS A 95 -7.24 3.38 11.20
CA HIS A 95 -6.24 3.09 10.16
C HIS A 95 -4.98 2.42 10.74
N ILE A 96 -4.49 2.84 11.92
CA ILE A 96 -3.38 2.16 12.61
C ILE A 96 -3.75 0.70 12.91
N PHE A 97 -4.90 0.47 13.53
CA PHE A 97 -5.37 -0.89 13.84
C PHE A 97 -5.64 -1.71 12.58
N GLY A 98 -6.14 -1.09 11.53
CA GLY A 98 -6.37 -1.73 10.23
C GLY A 98 -5.07 -2.25 9.63
N PHE A 99 -3.99 -1.49 9.68
CA PHE A 99 -2.67 -1.93 9.22
C PHE A 99 -2.21 -3.20 9.95
N TRP A 100 -2.19 -3.19 11.28
CA TRP A 100 -1.73 -4.34 12.05
C TRP A 100 -2.66 -5.56 11.92
N ARG A 101 -3.96 -5.34 11.77
CA ARG A 101 -4.93 -6.40 11.50
C ARG A 101 -4.71 -7.02 10.12
N SER A 102 -4.45 -6.22 9.09
CA SER A 102 -4.16 -6.71 7.75
C SER A 102 -2.88 -7.56 7.74
N PHE A 103 -1.82 -7.07 8.37
CA PHE A 103 -0.58 -7.83 8.53
C PHE A 103 -0.79 -9.14 9.29
N CYS A 104 -1.55 -9.12 10.39
CA CYS A 104 -1.92 -10.31 11.15
C CYS A 104 -2.62 -11.37 10.26
N THR A 105 -3.59 -10.93 9.47
CA THR A 105 -4.37 -11.82 8.60
C THR A 105 -3.50 -12.44 7.52
N ILE A 106 -2.65 -11.64 6.88
CA ILE A 106 -1.69 -12.14 5.88
C ILE A 106 -0.71 -13.13 6.53
N ASN A 107 -0.13 -12.80 7.69
CA ASN A 107 0.82 -13.68 8.36
C ASN A 107 0.22 -15.04 8.76
N ARG A 108 -1.09 -15.08 9.05
CA ARG A 108 -1.81 -16.34 9.32
C ARG A 108 -2.09 -17.15 8.06
N ALA A 109 -2.38 -16.47 6.94
CA ALA A 109 -2.81 -17.10 5.70
C ALA A 109 -1.64 -17.68 4.89
N VAL A 110 -0.44 -17.13 5.06
CA VAL A 110 0.74 -17.55 4.31
C VAL A 110 1.36 -18.79 4.92
N PRO A 111 1.70 -19.82 4.09
CA PRO A 111 2.37 -21.04 4.58
C PRO A 111 3.71 -20.69 5.24
N PRO A 112 4.07 -21.42 6.33
CA PRO A 112 5.43 -21.38 6.82
C PRO A 112 6.33 -22.04 5.76
N THR A 113 7.03 -21.23 4.97
CA THR A 113 8.08 -21.74 4.08
C THR A 113 9.37 -21.92 4.87
N GLY A 114 10.21 -22.89 4.49
CA GLY A 114 11.52 -23.10 5.11
C GLY A 114 12.51 -21.96 4.86
N GLU A 115 12.15 -20.96 4.03
CA GLU A 115 12.92 -19.75 3.82
C GLU A 115 12.61 -18.70 4.89
N SER A 116 13.66 -18.01 5.36
CA SER A 116 13.50 -16.94 6.35
C SER A 116 12.69 -15.79 5.75
N LEU A 117 11.48 -15.57 6.29
CA LEU A 117 10.68 -14.38 6.04
C LEU A 117 11.10 -13.20 6.93
N ALA A 118 12.22 -13.34 7.66
CA ALA A 118 12.65 -12.39 8.67
C ALA A 118 12.88 -10.99 8.08
N ASP A 119 13.53 -10.92 6.91
CA ASP A 119 13.86 -9.64 6.27
C ASP A 119 12.60 -8.89 5.84
N VAL A 120 11.67 -9.59 5.15
CA VAL A 120 10.40 -9.00 4.69
C VAL A 120 9.55 -8.56 5.88
N LYS A 121 9.43 -9.38 6.92
CA LYS A 121 8.70 -9.02 8.14
C LYS A 121 9.36 -7.84 8.85
N THR A 122 10.68 -7.79 8.92
CA THR A 122 11.40 -6.68 9.54
C THR A 122 11.07 -5.36 8.82
N MET A 123 11.07 -5.36 7.49
CA MET A 123 10.65 -4.20 6.72
C MET A 123 9.22 -3.78 7.05
N ILE A 124 8.27 -4.73 7.07
CA ILE A 124 6.87 -4.43 7.42
C ILE A 124 6.75 -3.85 8.85
N TYR A 125 7.52 -4.37 9.81
CA TYR A 125 7.55 -3.79 11.16
C TYR A 125 8.07 -2.35 11.14
N VAL A 126 9.16 -2.08 10.42
CA VAL A 126 9.74 -0.73 10.34
C VAL A 126 8.74 0.25 9.74
N ILE A 127 8.16 -0.05 8.58
CA ILE A 127 7.20 0.83 7.93
C ILE A 127 5.91 0.98 8.75
N GLY A 128 5.41 -0.11 9.34
CA GLY A 128 4.20 -0.10 10.16
C GLY A 128 4.34 0.67 11.45
N ILE A 129 5.50 0.59 12.11
CA ILE A 129 5.80 1.38 13.31
C ILE A 129 5.92 2.87 12.95
N SER A 130 6.64 3.19 11.88
CA SER A 130 6.78 4.57 11.38
C SER A 130 5.43 5.18 11.01
N TYR A 131 4.62 4.45 10.26
CA TYR A 131 3.25 4.83 9.89
C TYR A 131 2.36 5.03 11.12
N SER A 132 2.40 4.09 12.08
CA SER A 132 1.61 4.17 13.30
C SER A 132 2.01 5.38 14.16
N ALA A 133 3.31 5.68 14.25
CA ALA A 133 3.82 6.85 14.97
C ALA A 133 3.36 8.15 14.30
N GLU A 134 3.48 8.24 12.97
CA GLU A 134 3.01 9.40 12.21
C GLU A 134 1.52 9.66 12.44
N TYR A 135 0.68 8.62 12.24
CA TYR A 135 -0.77 8.75 12.41
C TYR A 135 -1.18 9.00 13.87
N ALA A 136 -0.49 8.42 14.83
CA ALA A 136 -0.77 8.67 16.25
C ALA A 136 -0.45 10.12 16.66
N ILE A 137 0.70 10.65 16.24
CA ILE A 137 1.10 12.04 16.51
C ILE A 137 0.16 13.00 15.80
N LYS A 138 -0.09 12.79 14.50
CA LYS A 138 -0.99 13.64 13.71
C LYS A 138 -2.41 13.57 14.25
N GLY A 139 -2.92 12.37 14.54
CA GLY A 139 -4.25 12.20 15.11
C GLY A 139 -4.41 12.84 16.49
N LEU A 140 -3.42 12.71 17.38
CA LEU A 140 -3.44 13.37 18.67
C LEU A 140 -3.48 14.90 18.51
N TYR A 141 -2.63 15.44 17.65
CA TYR A 141 -2.58 16.88 17.36
C TYR A 141 -3.90 17.37 16.77
N GLU A 142 -4.38 16.76 15.69
CA GLU A 142 -5.57 17.22 14.97
C GLU A 142 -6.85 17.07 15.81
N GLN A 143 -6.99 15.98 16.55
CA GLN A 143 -8.17 15.75 17.40
C GLN A 143 -8.20 16.58 18.69
N THR A 144 -7.10 17.24 19.04
CA THR A 144 -7.00 18.14 20.19
C THR A 144 -6.78 19.59 19.76
N VAL A 145 -5.55 19.95 19.43
CA VAL A 145 -5.16 21.31 19.05
C VAL A 145 -5.82 21.72 17.74
N GLY A 146 -5.71 20.89 16.70
CA GLY A 146 -6.29 21.15 15.39
C GLY A 146 -7.79 21.41 15.47
N ARG A 147 -8.53 20.64 16.27
CA ARG A 147 -9.99 20.81 16.48
C ARG A 147 -10.34 22.15 17.11
N VAL A 148 -9.54 22.64 18.06
CA VAL A 148 -9.75 23.96 18.68
C VAL A 148 -9.57 25.08 17.65
N PHE A 149 -8.51 25.01 16.86
CA PHE A 149 -8.25 26.02 15.83
C PHE A 149 -9.24 25.93 14.65
N GLU A 150 -9.74 24.72 14.34
CA GLU A 150 -10.82 24.53 13.39
C GLU A 150 -12.12 25.19 13.89
N TRP A 151 -12.47 25.01 15.15
CA TRP A 151 -13.61 25.67 15.76
C TRP A 151 -13.48 27.21 15.72
N ILE A 152 -12.29 27.74 16.00
CA ILE A 152 -11.99 29.19 15.91
C ILE A 152 -12.12 29.70 14.45
N ARG A 153 -11.69 28.90 13.48
CA ARG A 153 -11.78 29.22 12.06
C ARG A 153 -13.22 29.33 11.58
N GLY A 154 -14.12 28.48 12.11
CA GLY A 154 -15.47 28.28 11.60
C GLY A 154 -15.51 27.48 10.29
N GLU A 155 -16.53 27.70 9.48
CA GLU A 155 -16.79 26.87 8.28
C GLU A 155 -15.84 27.15 7.10
N ARG A 156 -15.26 28.35 7.03
CA ARG A 156 -14.42 28.76 5.90
C ARG A 156 -13.01 28.20 6.02
N LEU A 157 -12.57 27.43 5.02
CA LEU A 157 -11.19 26.96 4.93
C LEU A 157 -10.21 28.11 4.77
N THR A 158 -9.03 27.99 5.38
CA THR A 158 -7.90 28.88 5.10
C THR A 158 -7.17 28.41 3.84
N PRO A 159 -6.40 29.26 3.16
CA PRO A 159 -5.55 28.83 2.05
C PRO A 159 -4.60 27.69 2.42
N GLN A 160 -4.13 27.65 3.68
CA GLN A 160 -3.29 26.57 4.20
C GLN A 160 -4.05 25.25 4.37
N ASP A 161 -5.33 25.26 4.77
CA ASP A 161 -6.17 24.07 4.82
C ASP A 161 -6.39 23.49 3.41
N GLU A 162 -6.63 24.36 2.42
CA GLU A 162 -6.77 23.97 1.01
C GLU A 162 -5.45 23.44 0.44
N TYR A 163 -4.34 24.07 0.79
CA TYR A 163 -3.00 23.62 0.40
C TYR A 163 -2.69 22.24 0.99
N ALA A 164 -2.94 22.03 2.28
CA ALA A 164 -2.75 20.73 2.94
C ALA A 164 -3.55 19.62 2.26
N ARG A 165 -4.82 19.89 1.91
CA ARG A 165 -5.65 18.95 1.15
C ARG A 165 -5.04 18.61 -0.21
N ALA A 166 -4.64 19.61 -0.98
CA ALA A 166 -4.04 19.42 -2.30
C ALA A 166 -2.73 18.62 -2.21
N VAL A 167 -1.86 18.93 -1.25
CA VAL A 167 -0.62 18.19 -1.01
C VAL A 167 -0.89 16.74 -0.62
N LEU A 168 -1.88 16.47 0.24
CA LEU A 168 -2.21 15.11 0.64
C LEU A 168 -2.75 14.27 -0.53
N GLN A 169 -3.60 14.85 -1.38
CA GLN A 169 -4.13 14.18 -2.58
C GLN A 169 -3.02 13.91 -3.61
N ASP A 170 -2.12 14.86 -3.80
CA ASP A 170 -0.94 14.70 -4.64
C ASP A 170 0.00 13.62 -4.10
N TYR A 171 0.26 13.63 -2.79
CA TYR A 171 1.07 12.60 -2.12
C TYR A 171 0.45 11.21 -2.24
N ALA A 172 -0.85 11.06 -2.00
CA ALA A 172 -1.56 9.80 -2.17
C ALA A 172 -1.41 9.26 -3.61
N SER A 173 -1.55 10.12 -4.61
CA SER A 173 -1.38 9.75 -6.02
C SER A 173 0.07 9.34 -6.34
N PHE A 174 1.04 10.02 -5.76
CA PHE A 174 2.46 9.74 -5.92
C PHE A 174 2.85 8.35 -5.39
N LEU A 175 2.29 7.95 -4.25
CA LEU A 175 2.58 6.67 -3.60
C LEU A 175 2.20 5.44 -4.44
N TYR A 176 1.32 5.58 -5.43
CA TYR A 176 0.96 4.49 -6.34
C TYR A 176 2.09 4.07 -7.29
N THR A 177 3.06 4.94 -7.52
CA THR A 177 4.09 4.73 -8.55
C THR A 177 5.52 4.86 -8.05
N ILE A 178 5.73 5.61 -6.97
CA ILE A 178 7.06 5.99 -6.50
C ILE A 178 7.11 5.89 -4.97
N PRO A 179 8.20 5.34 -4.39
CA PRO A 179 8.36 5.27 -2.95
C PRO A 179 8.27 6.63 -2.25
N TRP A 180 7.66 6.66 -1.08
CA TRP A 180 7.33 7.86 -0.31
C TRP A 180 8.52 8.80 -0.05
N TYR A 181 9.73 8.28 0.16
CA TYR A 181 10.93 9.07 0.45
C TYR A 181 11.45 9.86 -0.75
N LYS A 182 10.93 9.62 -1.95
CA LYS A 182 11.20 10.42 -3.16
C LYS A 182 10.19 11.55 -3.38
N TYR A 183 9.19 11.69 -2.50
CA TYR A 183 8.24 12.80 -2.60
C TYR A 183 8.90 14.12 -2.21
N PRO A 184 8.72 15.20 -2.99
CA PRO A 184 9.43 16.47 -2.79
C PRO A 184 8.81 17.30 -1.66
N PHE A 185 8.94 16.84 -0.40
CA PHE A 185 8.41 17.53 0.77
C PHE A 185 9.03 18.92 0.98
N ASP A 186 10.28 19.13 0.58
CA ASP A 186 10.96 20.42 0.62
C ASP A 186 10.29 21.45 -0.31
N ASP A 187 9.83 21.04 -1.49
CA ASP A 187 9.09 21.93 -2.40
C ASP A 187 7.68 22.22 -1.86
N LYS A 188 7.06 21.25 -1.17
CA LYS A 188 5.79 21.50 -0.47
C LYS A 188 5.96 22.47 0.69
N LEU A 189 7.08 22.38 1.43
CA LEU A 189 7.42 23.35 2.47
C LEU A 189 7.61 24.76 1.88
N LYS A 190 8.36 24.89 0.79
CA LYS A 190 8.53 26.17 0.08
C LYS A 190 7.19 26.72 -0.42
N GLY A 191 6.34 25.86 -0.99
CA GLY A 191 5.00 26.24 -1.44
C GLY A 191 4.13 26.78 -0.30
N LEU A 192 4.17 26.15 0.87
CA LEU A 192 3.42 26.59 2.05
C LEU A 192 3.78 28.03 2.46
N VAL A 193 5.08 28.35 2.56
CA VAL A 193 5.54 29.67 3.02
C VAL A 193 5.35 30.79 1.98
N THR A 194 5.02 30.44 0.75
CA THR A 194 4.74 31.42 -0.32
C THR A 194 3.26 31.77 -0.45
N ILE A 195 2.38 31.18 0.36
CA ILE A 195 0.94 31.49 0.32
C ILE A 195 0.70 32.90 0.84
N THR A 196 0.26 33.80 -0.05
CA THR A 196 -0.04 35.21 0.25
C THR A 196 -1.53 35.54 0.17
N THR A 197 -2.37 34.54 -0.11
CA THR A 197 -3.82 34.73 -0.24
C THR A 197 -4.44 35.19 1.06
N PRO A 198 -5.37 36.19 1.03
CA PRO A 198 -6.06 36.65 2.22
C PRO A 198 -6.76 35.53 2.96
N THR A 199 -6.57 35.48 4.26
CA THR A 199 -7.13 34.41 5.10
C THR A 199 -8.36 34.85 5.87
N PRO A 200 -9.39 34.00 6.03
CA PRO A 200 -10.54 34.27 6.89
C PRO A 200 -10.19 34.17 8.40
N SER A 201 -9.11 33.45 8.74
CA SER A 201 -8.68 33.25 10.14
C SER A 201 -7.17 33.24 10.28
N ARG A 202 -6.63 34.34 10.82
CA ARG A 202 -5.17 34.51 11.05
C ARG A 202 -4.62 33.49 12.05
N LEU A 203 -5.40 33.12 13.08
CA LEU A 203 -4.97 32.14 14.09
C LEU A 203 -4.84 30.75 13.48
N ARG A 204 -5.82 30.33 12.67
CA ARG A 204 -5.76 29.04 11.97
C ARG A 204 -4.62 29.02 10.95
N THR A 205 -4.42 30.10 10.20
CA THR A 205 -3.30 30.22 9.27
C THR A 205 -1.97 30.00 9.97
N TRP A 206 -1.71 30.76 11.07
CA TRP A 206 -0.48 30.62 11.84
C TRP A 206 -0.30 29.20 12.38
N GLU A 207 -1.34 28.59 12.89
CA GLU A 207 -1.30 27.22 13.39
C GLU A 207 -0.98 26.23 12.27
N ARG A 208 -1.61 26.37 11.09
CA ARG A 208 -1.32 25.51 9.91
C ARG A 208 0.10 25.72 9.40
N ASP A 209 0.57 26.94 9.27
CA ASP A 209 1.95 27.24 8.85
C ASP A 209 2.96 26.54 9.78
N PHE A 210 2.70 26.56 11.09
CA PHE A 210 3.55 25.88 12.06
C PHE A 210 3.45 24.34 11.95
N ALA A 211 2.23 23.78 11.97
CA ALA A 211 2.02 22.35 12.02
C ALA A 211 2.47 21.66 10.72
N LEU A 212 2.03 22.19 9.57
CA LEU A 212 2.41 21.64 8.25
C LEU A 212 3.88 21.90 7.95
N GLY A 213 4.39 23.07 8.33
CA GLY A 213 5.81 23.41 8.17
C GLY A 213 6.70 22.44 8.92
N LEU A 214 6.36 22.11 10.18
CA LEU A 214 7.07 21.11 10.97
C LEU A 214 6.94 19.71 10.36
N GLU A 215 5.74 19.32 9.93
CA GLU A 215 5.51 18.02 9.29
C GLU A 215 6.38 17.84 8.03
N TYR A 216 6.34 18.82 7.10
CA TYR A 216 7.11 18.72 5.86
C TYR A 216 8.61 18.79 6.10
N TYR A 217 9.06 19.61 7.06
CA TYR A 217 10.47 19.66 7.45
C TYR A 217 10.99 18.31 7.99
N LEU A 218 10.24 17.69 8.91
CA LEU A 218 10.60 16.39 9.47
C LEU A 218 10.58 15.29 8.40
N LYS A 219 9.58 15.29 7.51
CA LYS A 219 9.48 14.34 6.39
C LYS A 219 10.64 14.51 5.41
N THR A 220 11.05 15.74 5.09
CA THR A 220 12.23 16.01 4.26
C THR A 220 13.50 15.43 4.87
N GLY A 221 13.72 15.67 6.16
CA GLY A 221 14.89 15.14 6.87
C GLY A 221 14.90 13.60 6.92
N TYR A 222 13.75 12.99 7.24
CA TYR A 222 13.63 11.53 7.30
C TYR A 222 13.77 10.88 5.92
N ALA A 223 13.15 11.44 4.88
CA ALA A 223 13.28 10.97 3.50
C ALA A 223 14.74 11.01 3.02
N SER A 224 15.47 12.08 3.34
CA SER A 224 16.88 12.18 2.96
C SER A 224 17.78 11.15 3.67
N LEU A 225 17.48 10.81 4.93
CA LEU A 225 18.19 9.75 5.65
C LEU A 225 17.97 8.36 5.02
N ILE A 226 16.71 8.05 4.65
CA ILE A 226 16.38 6.80 3.96
C ILE A 226 17.09 6.73 2.60
N GLN A 227 17.04 7.81 1.81
CA GLN A 227 17.71 7.85 0.51
C GLN A 227 19.22 7.61 0.64
N GLN A 228 19.88 8.28 1.59
CA GLN A 228 21.31 8.08 1.85
C GLN A 228 21.64 6.65 2.26
N ALA A 229 20.79 6.00 3.08
CA ALA A 229 21.00 4.62 3.50
C ALA A 229 20.85 3.64 2.32
N LEU A 230 19.90 3.88 1.41
CA LEU A 230 19.69 3.05 0.21
C LEU A 230 20.84 3.24 -0.79
N ASP A 231 21.26 4.48 -1.03
CA ASP A 231 22.40 4.78 -1.93
C ASP A 231 23.69 4.13 -1.44
N ALA A 232 23.88 4.06 -0.12
CA ALA A 232 25.06 3.41 0.49
C ALA A 232 25.06 1.88 0.36
N ASN A 233 23.89 1.25 0.29
CA ASN A 233 23.75 -0.20 0.20
C ASN A 233 23.61 -0.71 -1.25
N GLY A 234 23.43 0.17 -2.24
CA GLY A 234 23.28 -0.21 -3.65
C GLY A 234 21.98 -0.97 -3.93
N ASP A 235 20.97 -0.83 -3.07
CA ASP A 235 19.68 -1.49 -3.19
C ASP A 235 18.78 -0.71 -4.18
N ASP A 236 19.03 -0.89 -5.48
CA ASP A 236 18.04 -0.56 -6.50
C ASP A 236 17.08 -1.74 -6.65
N GLU A 237 15.92 -1.63 -6.04
CA GLU A 237 14.86 -2.63 -6.23
C GLU A 237 14.48 -2.72 -7.71
N PRO A 238 14.45 -3.94 -8.32
CA PRO A 238 14.10 -4.08 -9.73
C PRO A 238 12.72 -3.49 -10.02
N ARG A 239 12.66 -2.52 -10.94
CA ARG A 239 11.42 -1.82 -11.32
C ARG A 239 10.55 -2.60 -12.29
N ASP A 240 11.08 -3.68 -12.84
CA ASP A 240 10.41 -4.51 -13.84
C ASP A 240 10.13 -5.92 -13.29
N ILE A 241 9.12 -6.56 -13.85
CA ILE A 241 8.73 -7.93 -13.56
C ILE A 241 8.52 -8.72 -14.85
N LEU A 242 8.84 -10.01 -14.79
CA LEU A 242 8.71 -10.95 -15.89
C LEU A 242 7.54 -11.92 -15.64
N PHE A 243 6.77 -12.21 -16.68
CA PHE A 243 5.70 -13.20 -16.61
C PHE A 243 5.47 -13.92 -17.94
N ALA A 244 4.93 -15.13 -17.86
CA ALA A 244 4.56 -15.94 -19.00
C ALA A 244 3.09 -15.69 -19.35
N VAL A 245 2.85 -15.25 -20.58
CA VAL A 245 1.53 -14.92 -21.12
C VAL A 245 1.32 -15.61 -22.46
N ALA A 246 0.06 -15.87 -22.82
CA ALA A 246 -0.30 -16.34 -24.15
C ALA A 246 0.30 -15.42 -25.21
N THR A 247 0.74 -15.98 -26.35
CA THR A 247 1.40 -15.21 -27.41
C THR A 247 0.55 -14.02 -27.85
N LEU A 248 1.07 -12.82 -27.62
CA LEU A 248 0.40 -11.55 -27.93
C LEU A 248 0.65 -11.18 -29.41
N PRO A 249 -0.39 -10.81 -30.14
CA PRO A 249 -0.23 -10.35 -31.52
C PRO A 249 0.49 -8.99 -31.58
N PRO A 250 1.15 -8.67 -32.70
CA PRO A 250 1.91 -7.42 -32.87
C PRO A 250 1.09 -6.15 -32.58
N GLU A 251 -0.21 -6.16 -32.84
CA GLU A 251 -1.12 -5.04 -32.62
C GLU A 251 -1.28 -4.71 -31.14
N VAL A 252 -1.28 -5.71 -30.27
CA VAL A 252 -1.35 -5.53 -28.81
C VAL A 252 -0.04 -4.94 -28.29
N LEU A 253 1.10 -5.48 -28.75
CA LEU A 253 2.42 -4.97 -28.39
C LEU A 253 2.66 -3.54 -28.91
N ALA A 254 2.14 -3.21 -30.10
CA ALA A 254 2.23 -1.86 -30.64
C ALA A 254 1.41 -0.83 -29.83
N LYS A 255 0.26 -1.28 -29.30
CA LYS A 255 -0.64 -0.45 -28.50
C LYS A 255 -0.16 -0.27 -27.07
N GLU A 256 0.37 -1.33 -26.43
CA GLU A 256 0.85 -1.32 -25.05
C GLU A 256 2.39 -1.42 -25.01
N LYS A 257 3.05 -0.29 -25.17
CA LYS A 257 4.51 -0.19 -25.27
C LYS A 257 5.26 -0.53 -23.98
N ARG A 258 4.55 -0.60 -22.84
CA ARG A 258 5.13 -1.01 -21.55
C ARG A 258 5.39 -2.51 -21.50
N ILE A 259 4.78 -3.31 -22.40
CA ILE A 259 5.06 -4.73 -22.53
C ILE A 259 6.25 -4.93 -23.47
N LYS A 260 7.35 -5.46 -22.95
CA LYS A 260 8.55 -5.79 -23.71
C LYS A 260 8.62 -7.31 -23.89
N PRO A 261 8.42 -7.83 -25.11
CA PRO A 261 8.60 -9.26 -25.39
C PRO A 261 10.09 -9.62 -25.24
N ILE A 262 10.37 -10.68 -24.47
CA ILE A 262 11.73 -11.19 -24.22
C ILE A 262 12.01 -12.34 -25.17
N ARG A 263 11.21 -13.41 -25.12
CA ARG A 263 11.32 -14.58 -26.03
C ARG A 263 10.05 -15.41 -26.04
N ALA A 264 9.90 -16.22 -27.10
CA ALA A 264 8.91 -17.30 -27.11
C ALA A 264 9.35 -18.41 -26.16
N LEU A 265 8.40 -18.93 -25.37
CA LEU A 265 8.59 -20.11 -24.52
C LEU A 265 8.13 -21.37 -25.27
N THR A 266 6.99 -21.26 -25.93
CA THR A 266 6.39 -22.25 -26.83
C THR A 266 5.67 -21.51 -27.97
N PRO A 267 5.10 -22.18 -28.99
CA PRO A 267 4.29 -21.49 -30.00
C PRO A 267 3.08 -20.72 -29.42
N GLN A 268 2.56 -21.15 -28.25
CA GLN A 268 1.38 -20.56 -27.60
C GLN A 268 1.72 -19.57 -26.48
N TRP A 269 2.96 -19.56 -25.99
CA TRP A 269 3.36 -18.82 -24.79
C TRP A 269 4.64 -18.03 -25.03
N GLN A 270 4.69 -16.81 -24.48
CA GLN A 270 5.86 -15.96 -24.51
C GLN A 270 6.18 -15.39 -23.14
N LEU A 271 7.46 -15.11 -22.92
CA LEU A 271 7.95 -14.37 -21.78
C LEU A 271 7.97 -12.88 -22.11
N VAL A 272 7.38 -12.09 -21.23
CA VAL A 272 7.38 -10.63 -21.34
C VAL A 272 7.87 -9.98 -20.08
N GLN A 273 8.38 -8.76 -20.21
CA GLN A 273 8.77 -7.88 -19.12
C GLN A 273 7.89 -6.64 -19.13
N THR A 274 7.47 -6.20 -17.94
CA THR A 274 6.67 -4.99 -17.74
C THR A 274 7.15 -4.24 -16.50
N PRO A 275 6.82 -2.93 -16.36
CA PRO A 275 6.96 -2.26 -15.09
C PRO A 275 6.11 -2.93 -13.99
N ARG A 276 6.49 -2.69 -12.74
CA ARG A 276 5.79 -3.15 -11.52
C ARG A 276 4.69 -2.19 -11.08
N TYR A 277 4.09 -2.48 -9.93
CA TYR A 277 3.15 -1.63 -9.20
C TYR A 277 1.86 -1.34 -9.99
N LYS A 278 1.45 -0.10 -10.07
CA LYS A 278 0.24 0.33 -10.76
C LYS A 278 0.24 -0.05 -12.25
N ASP A 279 1.38 0.13 -12.92
CA ASP A 279 1.53 -0.19 -14.34
C ASP A 279 1.25 -1.69 -14.60
N LEU A 280 1.78 -2.58 -13.77
CA LEU A 280 1.49 -4.02 -13.85
C LEU A 280 0.00 -4.28 -13.74
N THR A 281 -0.67 -3.66 -12.75
CA THR A 281 -2.11 -3.82 -12.55
C THR A 281 -2.90 -3.40 -13.79
N GLU A 282 -2.59 -2.26 -14.38
CA GLU A 282 -3.25 -1.77 -15.59
C GLU A 282 -3.02 -2.69 -16.79
N ILE A 283 -1.78 -3.17 -16.97
CA ILE A 283 -1.41 -4.08 -18.06
C ILE A 283 -2.14 -5.42 -17.89
N LEU A 284 -2.06 -6.03 -16.71
CA LEU A 284 -2.73 -7.31 -16.45
C LEU A 284 -4.24 -7.19 -16.64
N GLN A 285 -4.87 -6.12 -16.12
CA GLN A 285 -6.30 -5.90 -16.30
C GLN A 285 -6.66 -5.80 -17.79
N SER A 286 -5.87 -5.06 -18.58
CA SER A 286 -6.08 -4.93 -20.02
C SER A 286 -5.94 -6.25 -20.75
N LEU A 287 -4.94 -7.07 -20.41
CA LEU A 287 -4.73 -8.39 -21.01
C LEU A 287 -5.86 -9.36 -20.66
N LEU A 288 -6.28 -9.39 -19.39
CA LEU A 288 -7.37 -10.25 -18.93
C LEU A 288 -8.72 -9.88 -19.57
N ASP A 289 -8.96 -8.58 -19.78
CA ASP A 289 -10.17 -8.09 -20.44
C ASP A 289 -10.25 -8.48 -21.92
N GLN A 290 -9.09 -8.64 -22.55
CA GLN A 290 -8.96 -9.14 -23.92
C GLN A 290 -8.90 -10.66 -23.99
N GLY A 291 -8.92 -11.37 -22.85
CA GLY A 291 -8.93 -12.83 -22.76
C GLY A 291 -7.54 -13.49 -22.88
N TYR A 292 -6.44 -12.73 -22.74
CA TYR A 292 -5.10 -13.31 -22.75
C TYR A 292 -4.80 -14.01 -21.42
N ALA A 293 -4.60 -15.33 -21.53
CA ALA A 293 -4.26 -16.15 -20.37
C ALA A 293 -2.82 -15.90 -19.89
N LEU A 294 -2.64 -15.96 -18.57
CA LEU A 294 -1.33 -15.97 -17.92
C LEU A 294 -1.04 -17.39 -17.43
N ALA A 295 0.21 -17.83 -17.47
CA ALA A 295 0.60 -19.11 -16.94
C ALA A 295 1.28 -19.00 -15.58
N GLU A 296 2.20 -18.06 -15.45
CA GLU A 296 2.92 -17.76 -14.21
C GLU A 296 3.43 -16.33 -14.21
N ILE A 297 3.61 -15.74 -13.03
CA ILE A 297 4.22 -14.43 -12.82
C ILE A 297 5.42 -14.62 -11.89
N ALA A 298 6.60 -14.14 -12.30
CA ALA A 298 7.83 -14.26 -11.53
C ALA A 298 8.12 -15.70 -11.04
N GLY A 299 7.76 -16.70 -11.84
CA GLY A 299 7.91 -18.12 -11.53
C GLY A 299 6.92 -18.67 -10.50
N ASN A 300 5.82 -17.96 -10.21
CA ASN A 300 4.79 -18.34 -9.25
C ASN A 300 3.44 -18.58 -9.94
N HIS A 301 2.56 -19.33 -9.27
CA HIS A 301 1.26 -19.80 -9.81
C HIS A 301 0.05 -19.25 -9.05
N GLU A 302 0.27 -18.59 -7.92
CA GLU A 302 -0.76 -17.94 -7.10
C GLU A 302 -0.34 -16.49 -6.82
N ILE A 303 -1.29 -15.58 -6.85
CA ILE A 303 -1.07 -14.14 -6.62
C ILE A 303 -2.14 -13.60 -5.68
N LEU A 304 -1.76 -12.62 -4.85
CA LEU A 304 -2.74 -11.82 -4.12
C LEU A 304 -3.32 -10.75 -5.05
N ILE A 305 -4.63 -10.64 -5.06
CA ILE A 305 -5.34 -9.51 -5.67
C ILE A 305 -6.24 -8.85 -4.64
N THR A 306 -6.43 -7.56 -4.72
CA THR A 306 -7.53 -6.88 -4.03
C THR A 306 -8.64 -6.53 -5.00
N VAL A 307 -9.86 -6.60 -4.48
CA VAL A 307 -11.09 -6.26 -5.19
C VAL A 307 -11.92 -5.28 -4.37
N ILE A 308 -12.62 -4.39 -5.06
CA ILE A 308 -13.64 -3.52 -4.45
C ILE A 308 -15.00 -4.12 -4.73
N ALA A 309 -15.72 -4.46 -3.67
CA ALA A 309 -17.02 -5.10 -3.74
C ALA A 309 -18.04 -4.39 -2.85
N PRO A 310 -19.34 -4.32 -3.25
CA PRO A 310 -20.40 -3.94 -2.33
C PRO A 310 -20.43 -4.90 -1.13
N ASP A 311 -20.72 -4.40 0.07
CA ASP A 311 -20.69 -5.20 1.31
C ASP A 311 -21.59 -6.45 1.25
N ALA A 312 -22.73 -6.34 0.58
CA ALA A 312 -23.67 -7.44 0.41
C ALA A 312 -23.24 -8.52 -0.60
N THR A 313 -22.18 -8.27 -1.39
CA THR A 313 -21.74 -9.18 -2.46
C THR A 313 -20.95 -10.34 -1.88
N LYS A 314 -21.37 -11.57 -2.14
CA LYS A 314 -20.59 -12.78 -1.83
C LYS A 314 -19.49 -12.99 -2.86
N LEU A 315 -18.25 -13.03 -2.40
CA LEU A 315 -17.06 -13.25 -3.23
C LEU A 315 -16.74 -14.76 -3.36
N ASP A 316 -17.77 -15.57 -3.58
CA ASP A 316 -17.58 -17.00 -3.90
C ASP A 316 -17.24 -17.12 -5.39
N VAL A 317 -15.95 -17.01 -5.69
CA VAL A 317 -15.38 -17.10 -7.04
C VAL A 317 -14.46 -18.32 -7.07
N LYS A 318 -14.68 -19.19 -8.04
CA LYS A 318 -13.90 -20.40 -8.20
C LYS A 318 -12.40 -20.07 -8.38
N ASP A 319 -11.54 -20.94 -7.89
CA ASP A 319 -10.07 -20.79 -7.95
C ASP A 319 -9.54 -19.55 -7.21
N THR A 320 -10.32 -19.03 -6.25
CA THR A 320 -9.89 -17.99 -5.31
C THR A 320 -10.14 -18.39 -3.87
N THR A 321 -9.43 -17.75 -2.94
CA THR A 321 -9.68 -17.84 -1.50
C THR A 321 -9.66 -16.44 -0.91
N GLU A 322 -10.77 -16.01 -0.28
CA GLU A 322 -10.82 -14.73 0.43
C GLU A 322 -9.95 -14.82 1.70
N LEU A 323 -8.94 -13.97 1.80
CA LEU A 323 -8.02 -13.92 2.94
C LEU A 323 -8.45 -12.89 3.96
N PHE A 324 -8.95 -11.75 3.53
CA PHE A 324 -9.39 -10.65 4.40
C PHE A 324 -10.46 -9.80 3.72
N SER A 325 -11.17 -9.05 4.57
CA SER A 325 -12.14 -8.03 4.15
C SER A 325 -12.00 -6.81 5.05
N LEU A 326 -11.93 -5.63 4.45
CA LEU A 326 -11.76 -4.34 5.11
C LEU A 326 -12.85 -3.38 4.61
N GLU A 327 -13.60 -2.77 5.52
CA GLU A 327 -14.55 -1.71 5.20
C GLU A 327 -13.80 -0.49 4.66
N LEU A 328 -14.42 0.22 3.73
CA LEU A 328 -13.85 1.43 3.13
C LEU A 328 -14.51 2.67 3.76
N ASP A 329 -13.84 3.32 4.69
CA ASP A 329 -14.33 4.56 5.33
C ASP A 329 -14.61 5.66 4.29
N ALA A 330 -13.79 5.71 3.22
CA ALA A 330 -13.96 6.66 2.13
C ALA A 330 -15.13 6.34 1.19
N ARG A 331 -15.62 5.07 1.19
CA ARG A 331 -16.72 4.60 0.34
C ARG A 331 -17.70 3.71 1.11
N PRO A 332 -18.57 4.28 1.95
CA PRO A 332 -19.53 3.52 2.74
C PRO A 332 -20.38 2.57 1.88
N GLY A 333 -20.63 1.35 2.35
CA GLY A 333 -21.35 0.30 1.62
C GLY A 333 -20.46 -0.52 0.68
N PHE A 334 -19.13 -0.27 0.68
CA PHE A 334 -18.15 -1.04 -0.06
C PHE A 334 -17.04 -1.54 0.85
N ARG A 335 -16.46 -2.67 0.48
CA ARG A 335 -15.31 -3.27 1.15
C ARG A 335 -14.18 -3.58 0.17
N ARG A 336 -12.97 -3.54 0.66
CA ARG A 336 -11.78 -4.10 -0.01
C ARG A 336 -11.60 -5.52 0.48
N ALA A 337 -11.61 -6.49 -0.43
CA ALA A 337 -11.33 -7.86 -0.08
C ALA A 337 -10.03 -8.33 -0.75
N GLY A 338 -9.20 -9.04 0.00
CA GLY A 338 -7.99 -9.68 -0.51
C GLY A 338 -8.29 -11.12 -0.90
N LEU A 339 -8.02 -11.47 -2.14
CA LEU A 339 -8.21 -12.80 -2.69
C LEU A 339 -6.88 -13.40 -3.09
N LYS A 340 -6.56 -14.60 -2.57
CA LYS A 340 -5.54 -15.46 -3.15
C LYS A 340 -6.13 -16.09 -4.41
N ALA A 341 -5.52 -15.86 -5.57
CA ALA A 341 -6.03 -16.24 -6.88
C ALA A 341 -5.01 -17.08 -7.64
N ARG A 342 -5.47 -18.10 -8.39
CA ARG A 342 -4.64 -18.83 -9.32
C ARG A 342 -4.38 -18.01 -10.57
N ILE A 343 -3.10 -17.86 -10.95
CA ILE A 343 -2.66 -17.02 -12.09
C ILE A 343 -3.22 -17.58 -13.40
N ASP A 344 -3.19 -18.90 -13.59
CA ASP A 344 -3.69 -19.57 -14.80
C ASP A 344 -5.23 -19.53 -14.95
N ARG A 345 -5.94 -18.99 -13.95
CA ARG A 345 -7.40 -18.82 -13.94
C ARG A 345 -7.83 -17.34 -13.91
N LEU A 346 -6.90 -16.42 -13.97
CA LEU A 346 -7.21 -14.99 -13.82
C LEU A 346 -8.21 -14.46 -14.86
N VAL A 347 -8.23 -15.00 -16.09
CA VAL A 347 -9.23 -14.62 -17.12
C VAL A 347 -10.65 -14.98 -16.66
N ASP A 348 -10.85 -16.22 -16.16
CA ASP A 348 -12.14 -16.66 -15.66
C ASP A 348 -12.52 -15.93 -14.39
N ILE A 349 -11.58 -15.76 -13.46
CA ILE A 349 -11.77 -15.01 -12.20
C ILE A 349 -12.20 -13.58 -12.50
N ASN A 350 -11.51 -12.87 -13.41
CA ASN A 350 -11.84 -11.50 -13.79
C ASN A 350 -13.27 -11.40 -14.38
N ARG A 351 -13.63 -12.34 -15.24
CA ARG A 351 -14.98 -12.41 -15.83
C ARG A 351 -16.04 -12.62 -14.75
N ASP A 352 -15.82 -13.56 -13.84
CA ASP A 352 -16.78 -13.92 -12.78
C ASP A 352 -16.92 -12.78 -11.76
N LEU A 353 -15.83 -12.07 -11.42
CA LEU A 353 -15.86 -10.86 -10.60
C LEU A 353 -16.69 -9.75 -11.26
N LYS A 354 -16.46 -9.49 -12.54
CA LYS A 354 -17.20 -8.48 -13.31
C LYS A 354 -18.69 -8.81 -13.40
N ALA A 355 -19.05 -10.08 -13.55
CA ALA A 355 -20.45 -10.53 -13.56
C ALA A 355 -21.15 -10.25 -12.21
N LYS A 356 -20.40 -10.18 -11.11
CA LYS A 356 -20.89 -9.80 -9.78
C LYS A 356 -20.83 -8.29 -9.50
N GLY A 357 -20.45 -7.46 -10.48
CA GLY A 357 -20.24 -6.02 -10.30
C GLY A 357 -19.02 -5.67 -9.46
N VAL A 358 -18.05 -6.56 -9.38
CA VAL A 358 -16.81 -6.40 -8.61
C VAL A 358 -15.66 -6.10 -9.56
N SER A 359 -14.81 -5.14 -9.19
CA SER A 359 -13.60 -4.78 -9.94
C SER A 359 -12.36 -5.18 -9.17
N ILE A 360 -11.35 -5.69 -9.91
CA ILE A 360 -10.01 -5.87 -9.36
C ILE A 360 -9.42 -4.46 -9.16
N GLU A 361 -8.88 -4.22 -7.97
CA GLU A 361 -8.24 -2.97 -7.60
C GLU A 361 -6.74 -3.02 -7.85
N HIS A 362 -6.10 -4.15 -7.46
CA HIS A 362 -4.66 -4.29 -7.57
C HIS A 362 -4.23 -5.77 -7.66
N PHE A 363 -3.15 -6.02 -8.42
CA PHE A 363 -2.40 -7.27 -8.45
C PHE A 363 -1.09 -7.04 -7.69
N TYR A 364 -0.88 -7.80 -6.61
CA TYR A 364 0.32 -7.66 -5.78
C TYR A 364 1.46 -8.47 -6.38
N ASP A 365 2.43 -7.79 -6.93
CA ASP A 365 3.62 -8.44 -7.46
C ASP A 365 4.54 -9.01 -6.34
N TYR A 366 5.63 -9.63 -6.75
CA TYR A 366 6.49 -10.37 -5.84
C TYR A 366 7.75 -9.59 -5.48
#